data_ce9672b77cbee193e8fbd137667617b2
#
_entry.id   ce9672b77cbee193e8fbd137667617b2
#
_cell.length_a   1.000
_cell.length_b   1.000
_cell.length_c   1.000
_cell.angle_alpha   90.00
_cell.angle_beta   90.00
_cell.angle_gamma   90.00
#
_symmetry.space_group_name_H-M   'P 1'
#
loop_
_entity.id
_entity.type
_entity.pdbx_description
1 polymer ?
#
loop_
_entity_poly.entity_id
_entity_poly.type
_entity_poly.pdbx_seq_one_letter_code
_entity_poly.pdbx_strand_id
1 'polypeptide(L)'
;MVPARRPAAFAEHAPENAMDAPDEVARFYDRCSDLMRALLDALAAAPGRPRPFGEIEDGIGWPRRRIASVLGGASHVRHTEFGGARPYRFLDARDSPSGRWEMWMDETQAAAARAARGEADA
;
A
#
# COMPACT_ATOMS: atom_id res chain seq x y z
N MET A 1 -19.83 -12.37 18.51
CA MET A 1 -19.21 -12.25 18.62
C MET A 1 -18.51 -12.32 18.00
N VAL A 2 -18.26 -12.30 17.97
CA VAL A 2 -17.58 -12.25 17.68
C VAL A 2 -16.78 -12.25 16.91
N PRO A 3 -16.63 -11.65 16.60
CA PRO A 3 -15.88 -11.36 15.59
C PRO A 3 -14.65 -11.78 15.69
N ALA A 4 -14.38 -11.91 16.62
CA ALA A 4 -13.14 -12.23 16.80
C ALA A 4 -12.66 -13.24 15.99
N ARG A 5 -13.31 -13.81 15.41
CA ARG A 5 -12.90 -14.74 14.76
C ARG A 5 -12.52 -14.55 13.48
N ARG A 6 -11.95 -13.60 13.04
CA ARG A 6 -11.40 -13.44 11.72
C ARG A 6 -10.22 -14.36 11.52
N PRO A 7 -10.17 -15.07 10.40
CA PRO A 7 -9.00 -15.87 10.05
C PRO A 7 -7.78 -14.97 9.88
N ALA A 8 -6.62 -15.56 10.04
CA ALA A 8 -5.37 -14.81 9.88
C ALA A 8 -5.25 -14.17 8.49
N ALA A 9 -5.66 -14.89 7.46
CA ALA A 9 -5.59 -14.35 6.10
C ALA A 9 -6.43 -13.11 5.94
N PHE A 10 -7.57 -13.06 6.62
CA PHE A 10 -8.40 -11.87 6.56
C PHE A 10 -7.74 -10.71 7.29
N ALA A 11 -7.05 -10.99 8.37
CA ALA A 11 -6.39 -9.96 9.13
C ALA A 11 -5.28 -9.27 8.31
N GLU A 12 -4.67 -9.97 7.37
CA GLU A 12 -3.65 -9.37 6.52
C GLU A 12 -4.20 -8.23 5.67
N HIS A 13 -5.50 -8.22 5.42
CA HIS A 13 -6.11 -7.18 4.61
C HIS A 13 -6.74 -6.07 5.44
N ALA A 14 -6.62 -6.15 6.74
CA ALA A 14 -7.22 -5.15 7.62
C ALA A 14 -6.43 -3.84 7.53
N PRO A 15 -7.12 -2.70 7.54
CA PRO A 15 -6.44 -1.40 7.48
C PRO A 15 -5.44 -1.19 8.61
N GLU A 16 -5.69 -1.78 9.77
CA GLU A 16 -4.80 -1.62 10.91
C GLU A 16 -3.46 -2.31 10.72
N ASN A 17 -3.30 -3.14 9.67
CA ASN A 17 -2.01 -3.75 9.37
C ASN A 17 -1.19 -2.86 8.45
N ALA A 18 -1.26 -1.56 8.65
CA ALA A 18 -0.51 -0.60 7.89
C ALA A 18 0.62 -0.04 8.74
N MET A 19 1.69 0.40 8.07
CA MET A 19 2.81 1.04 8.76
C MET A 19 2.37 2.39 9.31
N ASP A 20 2.67 2.65 10.57
CA ASP A 20 2.30 3.90 11.22
C ASP A 20 3.49 4.85 11.37
N ALA A 21 4.71 4.34 11.43
CA ALA A 21 5.88 5.15 11.68
C ALA A 21 6.49 5.66 10.36
N PRO A 22 6.76 6.96 10.23
CA PRO A 22 7.33 7.51 9.01
C PRO A 22 8.66 6.88 8.60
N ASP A 23 9.52 6.57 9.55
CA ASP A 23 10.80 5.95 9.22
C ASP A 23 10.63 4.53 8.71
N GLU A 24 9.60 3.85 9.13
CA GLU A 24 9.31 2.51 8.62
C GLU A 24 8.88 2.57 7.15
N VAL A 25 8.03 3.54 6.81
CA VAL A 25 7.62 3.75 5.43
C VAL A 25 8.83 4.11 4.56
N ALA A 26 9.68 4.98 5.07
CA ALA A 26 10.87 5.41 4.34
C ALA A 26 11.81 4.24 4.07
N ARG A 27 12.04 3.38 5.08
CA ARG A 27 12.87 2.20 4.90
C ARG A 27 12.28 1.25 3.88
N PHE A 28 10.95 1.08 3.89
CA PHE A 28 10.31 0.24 2.89
C PHE A 28 10.51 0.83 1.49
N TYR A 29 10.33 2.14 1.35
CA TYR A 29 10.51 2.82 0.07
C TYR A 29 11.92 2.55 -0.49
N ASP A 30 12.92 2.60 0.37
CA ASP A 30 14.30 2.36 -0.05
C ASP A 30 14.55 0.91 -0.46
N ARG A 31 13.78 -0.03 0.11
CA ARG A 31 14.01 -1.45 -0.13
C ARG A 31 13.22 -1.99 -1.32
N CYS A 32 12.21 -1.31 -1.78
CA CYS A 32 11.35 -1.85 -2.82
C CYS A 32 11.86 -1.51 -4.22
N SER A 33 11.29 -2.19 -5.22
CA SER A 33 11.69 -2.00 -6.61
C SER A 33 11.25 -0.63 -7.12
N ASP A 34 11.83 -0.22 -8.25
CA ASP A 34 11.45 1.02 -8.90
C ASP A 34 9.97 1.03 -9.28
N LEU A 35 9.43 -0.13 -9.70
CA LEU A 35 8.03 -0.22 -10.04
C LEU A 35 7.15 -0.03 -8.81
N MET A 36 7.55 -0.62 -7.67
CA MET A 36 6.80 -0.42 -6.44
C MET A 36 6.88 1.03 -5.97
N ARG A 37 8.03 1.68 -6.14
CA ARG A 37 8.16 3.10 -5.81
C ARG A 37 7.21 3.95 -6.66
N ALA A 38 7.08 3.62 -7.94
CA ALA A 38 6.15 4.33 -8.81
C ALA A 38 4.71 4.19 -8.33
N LEU A 39 4.34 3.00 -7.86
CA LEU A 39 3.01 2.79 -7.31
C LEU A 39 2.81 3.60 -6.03
N LEU A 40 3.80 3.58 -5.13
CA LEU A 40 3.72 4.36 -3.89
C LEU A 40 3.65 5.86 -4.19
N ASP A 41 4.42 6.34 -5.16
CA ASP A 41 4.38 7.74 -5.55
C ASP A 41 2.99 8.14 -6.06
N ALA A 42 2.36 7.26 -6.81
CA ALA A 42 1.01 7.52 -7.31
C ALA A 42 0.00 7.62 -6.17
N LEU A 43 0.13 6.74 -5.17
CA LEU A 43 -0.76 6.81 -4.00
C LEU A 43 -0.47 8.05 -3.17
N ALA A 44 0.80 8.40 -3.02
CA ALA A 44 1.20 9.57 -2.22
C ALA A 44 0.73 10.88 -2.83
N ALA A 45 0.44 10.90 -4.12
CA ALA A 45 -0.03 12.10 -4.79
C ALA A 45 -1.45 12.50 -4.38
N ALA A 46 -2.23 11.56 -3.81
CA ALA A 46 -3.59 11.84 -3.37
C ALA A 46 -3.83 11.19 -2.02
N PRO A 47 -3.19 11.67 -0.95
CA PRO A 47 -3.31 11.04 0.37
C PRO A 47 -4.73 11.11 0.90
N GLY A 48 -5.11 10.08 1.64
CA GLY A 48 -6.42 10.03 2.29
C GLY A 48 -7.57 9.67 1.37
N ARG A 49 -7.28 9.39 0.09
CA ARG A 49 -8.34 9.12 -0.87
C ARG A 49 -8.31 7.67 -1.32
N PRO A 50 -9.22 6.83 -0.81
CA PRO A 50 -9.29 5.44 -1.27
C PRO A 50 -9.55 5.37 -2.76
N ARG A 51 -8.81 4.50 -3.44
CA ARG A 51 -8.94 4.36 -4.90
C ARG A 51 -9.11 2.90 -5.27
N PRO A 52 -10.17 2.57 -6.05
CA PRO A 52 -10.32 1.23 -6.58
C PRO A 52 -9.20 0.90 -7.56
N PHE A 53 -8.91 -0.38 -7.72
CA PHE A 53 -7.85 -0.82 -8.63
C PHE A 53 -8.02 -0.27 -10.05
N GLY A 54 -9.25 -0.20 -10.55
CA GLY A 54 -9.49 0.32 -11.89
C GLY A 54 -9.00 1.75 -12.04
N GLU A 55 -9.20 2.56 -11.01
CA GLU A 55 -8.76 3.94 -11.04
C GLU A 55 -7.23 4.01 -10.98
N ILE A 56 -6.62 3.13 -10.20
CA ILE A 56 -5.15 3.08 -10.10
C ILE A 56 -4.56 2.63 -11.45
N GLU A 57 -5.17 1.62 -12.08
CA GLU A 57 -4.74 1.19 -13.41
C GLU A 57 -4.73 2.34 -14.40
N ASP A 58 -5.81 3.10 -14.42
CA ASP A 58 -5.93 4.22 -15.35
C ASP A 58 -4.93 5.34 -15.03
N GLY A 59 -4.78 5.63 -13.76
CA GLY A 59 -3.94 6.74 -13.33
C GLY A 59 -2.46 6.49 -13.56
N ILE A 60 -2.02 5.24 -13.38
CA ILE A 60 -0.61 4.90 -13.50
C ILE A 60 -0.28 4.33 -14.89
N GLY A 61 -1.32 3.93 -15.64
CA GLY A 61 -1.14 3.40 -16.98
C GLY A 61 -0.65 1.95 -17.02
N TRP A 62 -0.90 1.19 -15.97
CA TRP A 62 -0.49 -0.21 -15.93
C TRP A 62 -1.70 -1.14 -15.96
N PRO A 63 -1.59 -2.31 -16.60
CA PRO A 63 -2.64 -3.32 -16.48
C PRO A 63 -2.67 -3.91 -15.07
N ARG A 64 -3.83 -4.44 -14.69
CA ARG A 64 -4.02 -4.99 -13.36
C ARG A 64 -2.98 -6.03 -12.98
N ARG A 65 -2.60 -6.89 -13.94
CA ARG A 65 -1.64 -7.94 -13.62
C ARG A 65 -0.27 -7.39 -13.28
N ARG A 66 0.11 -6.22 -13.82
CA ARG A 66 1.38 -5.60 -13.46
C ARG A 66 1.32 -5.08 -12.04
N ILE A 67 0.20 -4.44 -11.67
CA ILE A 67 0.03 -3.97 -10.31
C ILE A 67 0.08 -5.15 -9.34
N ALA A 68 -0.63 -6.23 -9.66
CA ALA A 68 -0.64 -7.43 -8.81
C ALA A 68 0.75 -8.03 -8.68
N SER A 69 1.51 -8.07 -9.75
CA SER A 69 2.87 -8.61 -9.74
C SER A 69 3.79 -7.75 -8.87
N VAL A 70 3.68 -6.44 -8.98
CA VAL A 70 4.48 -5.50 -8.18
C VAL A 70 4.14 -5.65 -6.71
N LEU A 71 2.85 -5.76 -6.38
CA LEU A 71 2.42 -5.96 -4.99
C LEU A 71 2.90 -7.30 -4.46
N GLY A 72 2.91 -8.34 -5.30
CA GLY A 72 3.42 -9.65 -4.89
C GLY A 72 4.90 -9.61 -4.55
N GLY A 73 5.69 -8.90 -5.35
CA GLY A 73 7.12 -8.73 -5.06
C GLY A 73 7.34 -7.94 -3.79
N ALA A 74 6.55 -6.89 -3.59
CA ALA A 74 6.65 -6.09 -2.37
C ALA A 74 6.22 -6.89 -1.14
N SER A 75 5.29 -7.83 -1.31
CA SER A 75 4.83 -8.67 -0.22
C SER A 75 5.97 -9.45 0.42
N HIS A 76 6.91 -9.94 -0.40
CA HIS A 76 8.07 -10.66 0.13
C HIS A 76 8.87 -9.77 1.09
N VAL A 77 9.14 -8.54 0.70
CA VAL A 77 9.88 -7.59 1.54
C VAL A 77 9.09 -7.28 2.81
N ARG A 78 7.78 -7.05 2.68
CA ARG A 78 6.93 -6.74 3.84
C ARG A 78 6.99 -7.85 4.88
N HIS A 79 6.90 -9.09 4.44
CA HIS A 79 6.84 -10.22 5.37
C HIS A 79 8.20 -10.57 5.94
N THR A 80 9.28 -10.36 5.21
CA THR A 80 10.61 -10.70 5.72
C THR A 80 11.20 -9.60 6.59
N GLU A 81 10.85 -8.33 6.37
CA GLU A 81 11.52 -7.23 7.04
C GLU A 81 10.60 -6.30 7.84
N PHE A 82 9.29 -6.37 7.61
CA PHE A 82 8.37 -5.40 8.19
C PHE A 82 7.16 -6.04 8.86
N GLY A 83 7.26 -7.32 9.21
CA GLY A 83 6.18 -8.00 9.92
C GLY A 83 4.87 -8.08 9.16
N GLY A 84 4.92 -7.97 7.85
CA GLY A 84 3.73 -8.02 7.01
C GLY A 84 2.99 -6.70 6.88
N ALA A 85 3.46 -5.64 7.54
CA ALA A 85 2.78 -4.35 7.48
C ALA A 85 2.89 -3.73 6.08
N ARG A 86 1.89 -2.95 5.70
CA ARG A 86 1.83 -2.29 4.41
C ARG A 86 2.17 -0.81 4.54
N PRO A 87 2.90 -0.25 3.56
CA PRO A 87 3.15 1.20 3.55
C PRO A 87 1.96 1.99 3.03
N TYR A 88 0.81 1.35 2.90
CA TYR A 88 -0.44 1.94 2.44
C TYR A 88 -1.59 1.28 3.17
N ARG A 89 -2.78 1.86 3.08
CA ARG A 89 -3.98 1.27 3.64
C ARG A 89 -4.73 0.53 2.55
N PHE A 90 -5.53 -0.44 2.95
CA PHE A 90 -6.15 -1.36 2.02
C PHE A 90 -7.52 -1.78 2.54
N LEU A 91 -8.51 -1.79 1.64
CA LEU A 91 -9.83 -2.32 1.95
C LEU A 91 -10.13 -3.47 1.00
N ASP A 92 -10.55 -4.58 1.58
CA ASP A 92 -11.03 -5.72 0.81
C ASP A 92 -12.32 -5.35 0.08
N ALA A 93 -12.58 -6.00 -1.05
CA ALA A 93 -13.76 -5.73 -1.85
C ALA A 93 -15.05 -5.88 -1.05
N ARG A 94 -15.06 -6.79 -0.08
CA ARG A 94 -16.26 -7.03 0.73
C ARG A 94 -16.58 -5.88 1.67
N ASP A 95 -15.57 -5.10 2.02
CA ASP A 95 -15.71 -4.04 3.01
C ASP A 95 -15.74 -2.66 2.39
N SER A 96 -15.46 -2.54 1.11
CA SER A 96 -15.37 -1.22 0.49
C SER A 96 -16.70 -0.78 -0.11
N PRO A 97 -16.99 0.52 -0.09
CA PRO A 97 -18.21 1.04 -0.69
C PRO A 97 -18.34 0.75 -2.18
N SER A 98 -17.22 0.64 -2.88
CA SER A 98 -17.25 0.40 -4.32
C SER A 98 -17.46 -1.07 -4.68
N GLY A 99 -17.36 -1.97 -3.72
CA GLY A 99 -17.39 -3.40 -3.99
C GLY A 99 -16.12 -3.91 -4.65
N ARG A 100 -15.07 -3.11 -4.66
CA ARG A 100 -13.79 -3.44 -5.26
C ARG A 100 -12.69 -3.21 -4.25
N TRP A 101 -11.53 -3.83 -4.47
CA TRP A 101 -10.36 -3.57 -3.65
C TRP A 101 -9.95 -2.12 -3.82
N GLU A 102 -9.69 -1.45 -2.69
CA GLU A 102 -9.28 -0.06 -2.66
C GLU A 102 -8.00 0.07 -1.87
N MET A 103 -7.14 1.00 -2.27
CA MET A 103 -5.92 1.27 -1.52
C MET A 103 -5.60 2.75 -1.57
N TRP A 104 -4.90 3.23 -0.54
CA TRP A 104 -4.51 4.63 -0.45
C TRP A 104 -3.40 4.76 0.58
N MET A 105 -2.72 5.90 0.58
CA MET A 105 -1.82 6.27 1.66
C MET A 105 -2.50 7.32 2.53
N ASP A 106 -2.32 7.23 3.84
CA ASP A 106 -2.77 8.32 4.70
C ASP A 106 -1.75 9.46 4.63
N GLU A 107 -2.02 10.57 5.34
CA GLU A 107 -1.16 11.74 5.28
C GLU A 107 0.26 11.42 5.75
N THR A 108 0.39 10.65 6.81
CA THR A 108 1.69 10.30 7.36
C THR A 108 2.49 9.43 6.39
N GLN A 109 1.86 8.42 5.83
CA GLN A 109 2.51 7.52 4.89
C GLN A 109 2.93 8.27 3.62
N ALA A 110 2.05 9.12 3.10
CA ALA A 110 2.33 9.87 1.89
C ALA A 110 3.49 10.85 2.10
N ALA A 111 3.49 11.53 3.24
CA ALA A 111 4.57 12.47 3.53
C ALA A 111 5.92 11.74 3.65
N ALA A 112 5.93 10.57 4.28
CA ALA A 112 7.14 9.77 4.43
C ALA A 112 7.66 9.28 3.08
N ALA A 113 6.77 8.85 2.20
CA ALA A 113 7.15 8.38 0.87
C ALA A 113 7.73 9.53 0.04
N ARG A 114 7.10 10.70 0.11
CA ARG A 114 7.59 11.87 -0.63
C ARG A 114 8.96 12.31 -0.12
N ALA A 115 9.16 12.27 1.20
CA ALA A 115 10.44 12.63 1.79
C ALA A 115 11.52 11.63 1.36
N ALA A 116 11.21 10.34 1.38
CA ALA A 116 12.16 9.31 0.96
C ALA A 116 12.54 9.48 -0.51
N ARG A 117 11.56 9.80 -1.36
CA ARG A 117 11.83 10.05 -2.77
C ARG A 117 12.73 11.25 -2.95
N GLY A 118 12.48 12.33 -2.21
CA GLY A 118 13.32 13.52 -2.28
C GLY A 118 14.74 13.25 -1.87
N GLU A 119 14.94 12.45 -0.84
CA GLU A 119 16.27 12.06 -0.41
C GLU A 119 16.97 11.20 -1.46
N ALA A 120 16.23 10.28 -2.08
CA ALA A 120 16.79 9.43 -3.11
C ALA A 120 17.16 10.23 -4.36
N ASP A 121 16.41 11.29 -4.66
CA ASP A 121 16.65 12.13 -5.82
C ASP A 121 17.79 13.12 -5.58
N ALA A 122 18.10 13.37 -4.34
CA ALA A 122 19.18 14.28 -4.01
C ALA A 122 20.54 13.60 -4.22
#